data_3b191615441bcaa48fabf3dbbe06c7ca
#
_entry.id   3b191615441bcaa48fabf3dbbe06c7ca
#
_cell.length_a   1.000
_cell.length_b   1.000
_cell.length_c   1.000
_cell.angle_alpha   90.00
_cell.angle_beta   90.00
_cell.angle_gamma   90.00
#
_symmetry.space_group_name_H-M   'P 1'
#
loop_
_entity.id
_entity.type
_entity.pdbx_description
1 polymer ?
#
loop_
_entity_poly.entity_id
_entity_poly.type
_entity_poly.pdbx_seq_one_letter_code
_entity_poly.pdbx_strand_id
1 'polypeptide(L)'
;MKKYISIFVFILTIVACSTASKNVAVTDNPIKKGNDTVRIANDSLEYEVIIIDNGFNTWLASRAYPRNYYSLTYLENKNYLYVTEWNNRAMQPQRYNPNLYEMTIDYRRDIHYGYEVNYLIYNYMIYFQNTYK
;
A
#
# COMPACT_ATOMS: atom_id res chain seq x y z
N MET A 1 3.35 68.96 -38.09
CA MET A 1 3.26 68.46 -36.71
C MET A 1 2.70 67.03 -36.79
N LYS A 2 3.60 66.09 -36.68
CA LYS A 2 3.24 64.67 -36.85
C LYS A 2 3.05 64.07 -35.45
N LYS A 3 1.82 63.64 -35.13
CA LYS A 3 1.49 62.99 -33.87
C LYS A 3 1.80 61.49 -34.03
N TYR A 4 2.80 61.03 -33.32
CA TYR A 4 3.07 59.60 -33.21
C TYR A 4 2.18 59.02 -32.12
N ILE A 5 1.21 58.20 -32.55
CA ILE A 5 0.39 57.39 -31.66
C ILE A 5 1.18 56.12 -31.39
N SER A 6 1.76 56.03 -30.19
CA SER A 6 2.42 54.81 -29.74
C SER A 6 1.35 53.85 -29.24
N ILE A 7 1.08 52.82 -30.01
CA ILE A 7 0.21 51.73 -29.58
C ILE A 7 1.04 50.82 -28.71
N PHE A 8 0.84 50.95 -27.39
CA PHE A 8 1.42 50.02 -26.41
C PHE A 8 0.54 48.76 -26.37
N VAL A 9 0.96 47.73 -27.10
CA VAL A 9 0.32 46.45 -27.03
C VAL A 9 0.73 45.74 -25.71
N PHE A 10 -0.16 45.77 -24.73
CA PHE A 10 0.01 45.06 -23.48
C PHE A 10 -0.34 43.58 -23.72
N ILE A 11 0.69 42.76 -23.96
CA ILE A 11 0.52 41.33 -24.02
C ILE A 11 0.32 40.83 -22.60
N LEU A 12 -0.94 40.58 -22.25
CA LEU A 12 -1.33 39.92 -20.99
C LEU A 12 -1.05 38.43 -21.15
N THR A 13 0.12 37.98 -20.72
CA THR A 13 0.40 36.56 -20.60
C THR A 13 -0.39 35.98 -19.42
N ILE A 14 -1.51 35.38 -19.74
CA ILE A 14 -2.27 34.60 -18.77
C ILE A 14 -1.47 33.32 -18.52
N VAL A 15 -0.72 33.30 -17.42
CA VAL A 15 -0.17 32.03 -16.88
C VAL A 15 -1.33 31.26 -16.31
N ALA A 16 -1.91 30.38 -17.12
CA ALA A 16 -2.84 29.39 -16.63
C ALA A 16 -2.06 28.38 -15.78
N CYS A 17 -2.09 28.56 -14.46
CA CYS A 17 -1.79 27.51 -13.53
C CYS A 17 -2.84 26.40 -13.72
N SER A 18 -2.58 25.46 -14.61
CA SER A 18 -3.28 24.19 -14.61
C SER A 18 -2.84 23.42 -13.37
N THR A 19 -3.62 23.51 -12.30
CA THR A 19 -3.60 22.53 -11.24
C THR A 19 -4.00 21.19 -11.86
N ALA A 20 -3.01 20.44 -12.35
CA ALA A 20 -3.19 19.06 -12.68
C ALA A 20 -3.60 18.35 -11.39
N SER A 21 -4.89 18.09 -11.23
CA SER A 21 -5.35 17.03 -10.34
C SER A 21 -4.57 15.78 -10.72
N LYS A 22 -3.57 15.44 -9.93
CA LYS A 22 -2.96 14.12 -9.99
C LYS A 22 -4.08 13.15 -9.62
N ASN A 23 -4.76 12.64 -10.64
CA ASN A 23 -5.47 11.40 -10.51
C ASN A 23 -4.41 10.43 -9.98
N VAL A 24 -4.60 9.97 -8.74
CA VAL A 24 -3.84 8.87 -8.18
C VAL A 24 -4.12 7.70 -9.11
N ALA A 25 -3.26 7.54 -10.11
CA ALA A 25 -3.21 6.32 -10.86
C ALA A 25 -2.83 5.26 -9.82
N VAL A 26 -3.80 4.46 -9.43
CA VAL A 26 -3.54 3.14 -8.86
C VAL A 26 -2.71 2.45 -9.93
N THR A 27 -1.40 2.48 -9.75
CA THR A 27 -0.50 1.75 -10.64
C THR A 27 -0.79 0.29 -10.33
N ASP A 28 -1.62 -0.32 -11.16
CA ASP A 28 -1.64 -1.77 -11.33
C ASP A 28 -0.25 -2.16 -11.81
N ASN A 29 0.67 -2.32 -10.88
CA ASN A 29 1.94 -2.94 -11.19
C ASN A 29 1.63 -4.38 -11.58
N PRO A 30 1.89 -4.76 -12.83
CA PRO A 30 1.71 -6.13 -13.26
C PRO A 30 2.60 -6.99 -12.35
N ILE A 31 1.99 -7.99 -11.72
CA ILE A 31 2.69 -9.04 -10.98
C ILE A 31 3.77 -9.57 -11.89
N LYS A 32 5.03 -9.17 -11.66
CA LYS A 32 6.17 -9.72 -12.41
C LYS A 32 6.25 -11.19 -12.04
N LYS A 33 5.91 -12.01 -13.02
CA LYS A 33 6.04 -13.45 -12.98
C LYS A 33 7.50 -13.79 -12.69
N GLY A 34 7.80 -14.26 -11.49
CA GLY A 34 9.12 -14.80 -11.18
C GLY A 34 9.82 -14.35 -9.91
N ASN A 35 9.21 -13.51 -9.07
CA ASN A 35 9.75 -13.23 -7.74
C ASN A 35 8.66 -13.46 -6.69
N ASP A 36 9.00 -14.26 -5.70
CA ASP A 36 8.15 -14.57 -4.53
C ASP A 36 7.99 -13.37 -3.57
N THR A 37 8.20 -12.15 -4.09
CA THR A 37 8.16 -10.91 -3.34
C THR A 37 6.95 -10.09 -3.76
N VAL A 38 6.05 -9.82 -2.83
CA VAL A 38 4.97 -8.85 -2.98
C VAL A 38 5.42 -7.53 -2.39
N ARG A 39 5.56 -6.53 -3.24
CA ARG A 39 5.88 -5.17 -2.83
C ARG A 39 4.63 -4.31 -2.94
N ILE A 40 4.30 -3.64 -1.84
CA ILE A 40 3.16 -2.73 -1.75
C ILE A 40 3.71 -1.39 -1.26
N ALA A 41 3.63 -0.38 -2.10
CA ALA A 41 4.02 0.96 -1.73
C ALA A 41 2.78 1.87 -1.72
N ASN A 42 2.68 2.71 -0.70
CA ASN A 42 1.83 3.88 -0.72
C ASN A 42 2.75 5.10 -0.77
N ASP A 43 2.98 5.61 -1.97
CA ASP A 43 3.91 6.71 -2.21
C ASP A 43 3.55 8.00 -1.45
N SER A 44 2.28 8.18 -1.11
CA SER A 44 1.82 9.35 -0.34
C SER A 44 2.14 9.25 1.15
N LEU A 45 2.39 8.06 1.67
CA LEU A 45 2.68 7.80 3.07
C LEU A 45 4.14 7.38 3.29
N GLU A 46 4.93 7.23 2.22
CA GLU A 46 6.28 6.65 2.28
C GLU A 46 6.30 5.27 2.98
N TYR A 47 5.16 4.55 2.90
CA TYR A 47 4.98 3.26 3.55
C TYR A 47 5.07 2.15 2.51
N GLU A 48 5.93 1.19 2.78
CA GLU A 48 6.13 0.03 1.94
C GLU A 48 6.02 -1.26 2.76
N VAL A 49 5.25 -2.21 2.25
CA VAL A 49 5.21 -3.58 2.76
C VAL A 49 5.85 -4.49 1.74
N ILE A 50 6.88 -5.24 2.17
CA ILE A 50 7.54 -6.25 1.36
C ILE A 50 7.22 -7.60 1.98
N ILE A 51 6.50 -8.43 1.25
CA ILE A 51 6.21 -9.82 1.64
C ILE A 51 7.07 -10.73 0.78
N ILE A 52 8.00 -11.44 1.41
CA ILE A 52 8.88 -12.42 0.76
C ILE A 52 8.48 -13.78 1.29
N ASP A 53 7.55 -14.44 0.59
CA ASP A 53 7.09 -15.78 0.95
C ASP A 53 6.74 -16.57 -0.31
N ASN A 54 7.43 -17.71 -0.46
CA ASN A 54 7.22 -18.63 -1.57
C ASN A 54 5.84 -19.27 -1.44
N GLY A 55 4.95 -18.96 -2.35
CA GLY A 55 3.60 -19.51 -2.38
C GLY A 55 2.51 -18.51 -2.04
N PHE A 56 2.82 -17.38 -1.38
CA PHE A 56 1.80 -16.38 -1.09
C PHE A 56 1.11 -15.84 -2.35
N ASN A 57 1.87 -15.53 -3.40
CA ASN A 57 1.30 -15.05 -4.67
C ASN A 57 0.35 -16.07 -5.31
N THR A 58 0.73 -17.35 -5.29
CA THR A 58 -0.11 -18.42 -5.82
C THR A 58 -1.37 -18.60 -4.97
N TRP A 59 -1.22 -18.53 -3.65
CA TRP A 59 -2.34 -18.60 -2.72
C TRP A 59 -3.28 -17.40 -2.90
N LEU A 60 -2.74 -16.21 -3.00
CA LEU A 60 -3.51 -14.96 -3.18
C LEU A 60 -4.35 -15.03 -4.46
N ALA A 61 -3.78 -15.52 -5.55
CA ALA A 61 -4.47 -15.64 -6.83
C ALA A 61 -5.55 -16.74 -6.86
N SER A 62 -5.41 -17.79 -6.03
CA SER A 62 -6.28 -18.98 -6.10
C SER A 62 -7.23 -19.13 -4.92
N ARG A 63 -6.94 -18.55 -3.78
CA ARG A 63 -7.65 -18.78 -2.52
C ARG A 63 -8.20 -17.53 -1.84
N ALA A 64 -7.60 -16.36 -2.09
CA ALA A 64 -8.08 -15.13 -1.49
C ALA A 64 -9.44 -14.71 -2.06
N TYR A 65 -10.30 -14.16 -1.21
CA TYR A 65 -11.50 -13.49 -1.70
C TYR A 65 -11.12 -12.29 -2.57
N PRO A 66 -11.92 -11.98 -3.60
CA PRO A 66 -11.61 -10.87 -4.48
C PRO A 66 -11.61 -9.53 -3.73
N ARG A 67 -10.94 -8.54 -4.32
CA ARG A 67 -10.98 -7.17 -3.82
C ARG A 67 -12.41 -6.68 -3.71
N ASN A 68 -12.66 -5.84 -2.71
CA ASN A 68 -14.00 -5.33 -2.34
C ASN A 68 -14.98 -6.36 -1.74
N TYR A 69 -14.56 -7.62 -1.52
CA TYR A 69 -15.36 -8.58 -0.75
C TYR A 69 -15.51 -8.12 0.71
N TYR A 70 -14.43 -7.66 1.32
CA TYR A 70 -14.42 -7.04 2.64
C TYR A 70 -14.31 -5.53 2.51
N SER A 71 -14.95 -4.79 3.40
CA SER A 71 -14.78 -3.34 3.49
C SER A 71 -13.40 -2.97 4.04
N LEU A 72 -12.92 -1.76 3.72
CA LEU A 72 -11.66 -1.23 4.27
C LEU A 72 -11.66 -1.27 5.80
N THR A 73 -12.74 -0.81 6.44
CA THR A 73 -12.87 -0.81 7.90
C THR A 73 -12.77 -2.22 8.50
N TYR A 74 -13.33 -3.23 7.83
CA TYR A 74 -13.18 -4.62 8.26
C TYR A 74 -11.72 -5.06 8.21
N LEU A 75 -11.04 -4.78 7.10
CA LEU A 75 -9.64 -5.15 6.90
C LEU A 75 -8.73 -4.45 7.94
N GLU A 76 -8.90 -3.14 8.15
CA GLU A 76 -8.15 -2.36 9.14
C GLU A 76 -8.29 -2.94 10.56
N ASN A 77 -9.52 -3.24 10.98
CA ASN A 77 -9.77 -3.81 12.29
C ASN A 77 -9.13 -5.20 12.46
N LYS A 78 -9.22 -6.04 11.42
CA LYS A 78 -8.60 -7.38 11.45
C LYS A 78 -7.09 -7.30 11.44
N ASN A 79 -6.52 -6.44 10.62
CA ASN A 79 -5.07 -6.24 10.54
C ASN A 79 -4.50 -5.75 11.86
N TYR A 80 -5.16 -4.82 12.51
CA TYR A 80 -4.73 -4.35 13.82
C TYR A 80 -4.60 -5.51 14.84
N LEU A 81 -5.58 -6.41 14.88
CA LEU A 81 -5.54 -7.57 15.77
C LEU A 81 -4.43 -8.54 15.38
N TYR A 82 -4.33 -8.86 14.10
CA TYR A 82 -3.33 -9.81 13.60
C TYR A 82 -1.90 -9.30 13.78
N VAL A 83 -1.65 -8.03 13.47
CA VAL A 83 -0.32 -7.44 13.65
C VAL A 83 0.03 -7.33 15.13
N THR A 84 -0.93 -7.00 16.00
CA THR A 84 -0.70 -7.00 17.45
C THR A 84 -0.26 -8.38 17.93
N GLU A 85 -0.96 -9.44 17.51
CA GLU A 85 -0.60 -10.81 17.89
C GLU A 85 0.75 -11.24 17.28
N TRP A 86 1.00 -10.90 16.01
CA TRP A 86 2.29 -11.12 15.36
C TRP A 86 3.43 -10.48 16.15
N ASN A 87 3.30 -9.21 16.48
CA ASN A 87 4.33 -8.46 17.21
C ASN A 87 4.56 -9.03 18.62
N ASN A 88 3.48 -9.47 19.29
CA ASN A 88 3.60 -10.15 20.58
C ASN A 88 4.42 -11.45 20.45
N ARG A 89 4.27 -12.20 19.37
CA ARG A 89 5.03 -13.43 19.12
C ARG A 89 6.47 -13.15 18.75
N ALA A 90 6.71 -12.15 17.89
CA ALA A 90 8.05 -11.73 17.50
C ALA A 90 8.91 -11.29 18.70
N MET A 91 8.29 -10.69 19.71
CA MET A 91 8.97 -10.28 20.95
C MET A 91 9.25 -11.43 21.94
N GLN A 92 8.79 -12.66 21.64
CA GLN A 92 8.93 -13.83 22.52
C GLN A 92 9.66 -14.99 21.81
N PRO A 93 10.93 -14.82 21.38
CA PRO A 93 11.65 -15.83 20.61
C PRO A 93 11.91 -17.14 21.38
N GLN A 94 11.81 -17.13 22.72
CA GLN A 94 11.91 -18.35 23.54
C GLN A 94 10.65 -19.19 23.48
N ARG A 95 9.51 -18.60 23.13
CA ARG A 95 8.20 -19.27 23.11
C ARG A 95 7.73 -19.57 21.68
N TYR A 96 8.02 -18.68 20.75
CA TYR A 96 7.62 -18.79 19.36
C TYR A 96 8.84 -18.89 18.45
N ASN A 97 8.69 -19.60 17.34
CA ASN A 97 9.79 -19.82 16.41
C ASN A 97 10.27 -18.49 15.79
N PRO A 98 11.51 -18.04 16.09
CA PRO A 98 12.02 -16.77 15.58
C PRO A 98 12.21 -16.75 14.06
N ASN A 99 12.33 -17.92 13.41
CA ASN A 99 12.40 -18.01 11.95
C ASN A 99 11.04 -17.78 11.27
N LEU A 100 9.94 -17.81 12.03
CA LEU A 100 8.60 -17.48 11.53
C LEU A 100 8.21 -16.03 11.85
N TYR A 101 8.63 -15.54 13.01
CA TYR A 101 8.34 -14.20 13.51
C TYR A 101 9.64 -13.39 13.61
N GLU A 102 10.29 -13.17 12.45
CA GLU A 102 11.63 -12.60 12.40
C GLU A 102 11.69 -11.15 12.87
N MET A 103 10.65 -10.37 12.59
CA MET A 103 10.60 -8.96 12.94
C MET A 103 9.18 -8.50 13.30
N THR A 104 9.09 -7.37 13.99
CA THR A 104 7.82 -6.70 14.24
C THR A 104 7.37 -5.95 12.98
N ILE A 105 6.06 -5.85 12.82
CA ILE A 105 5.42 -5.10 11.73
C ILE A 105 4.99 -3.74 12.28
N ASP A 106 5.43 -2.66 11.65
CA ASP A 106 4.97 -1.31 11.98
C ASP A 106 3.63 -1.05 11.29
N TYR A 107 2.56 -1.24 12.04
CA TYR A 107 1.20 -0.98 11.58
C TYR A 107 0.45 -0.19 12.64
N ARG A 108 0.12 1.05 12.31
CA ARG A 108 -0.48 2.01 13.25
C ARG A 108 -1.95 2.24 12.92
N ARG A 109 -2.77 2.35 13.97
CA ARG A 109 -4.21 2.53 13.84
C ARG A 109 -4.62 3.93 13.37
N ASP A 110 -3.79 4.91 13.62
CA ASP A 110 -3.99 6.31 13.25
C ASP A 110 -3.55 6.65 11.83
N ILE A 111 -2.97 5.68 11.10
CA ILE A 111 -2.54 5.83 9.72
C ILE A 111 -3.50 5.11 8.77
N HIS A 112 -3.99 5.82 7.78
CA HIS A 112 -4.84 5.26 6.72
C HIS A 112 -3.97 4.76 5.56
N TYR A 113 -3.58 3.50 5.60
CA TYR A 113 -2.72 2.86 4.59
C TYR A 113 -3.41 2.62 3.24
N GLY A 114 -4.73 2.77 3.17
CA GLY A 114 -5.52 2.50 1.97
C GLY A 114 -5.92 1.03 1.81
N TYR A 115 -6.77 0.79 0.80
CA TYR A 115 -7.39 -0.53 0.61
C TYR A 115 -6.39 -1.62 0.27
N GLU A 116 -5.50 -1.39 -0.69
CA GLU A 116 -4.60 -2.41 -1.21
C GLU A 116 -3.60 -2.90 -0.17
N VAL A 117 -3.01 -1.99 0.60
CA VAL A 117 -2.12 -2.34 1.72
C VAL A 117 -2.86 -3.22 2.72
N ASN A 118 -4.06 -2.82 3.12
CA ASN A 118 -4.86 -3.57 4.07
C ASN A 118 -5.31 -4.93 3.53
N TYR A 119 -5.68 -5.00 2.25
CA TYR A 119 -6.07 -6.23 1.59
C TYR A 119 -4.91 -7.25 1.58
N LEU A 120 -3.71 -6.80 1.28
CA LEU A 120 -2.55 -7.69 1.18
C LEU A 120 -2.03 -8.13 2.54
N ILE A 121 -1.97 -7.24 3.53
CA ILE A 121 -1.64 -7.60 4.92
C ILE A 121 -2.63 -8.65 5.45
N TYR A 122 -3.92 -8.40 5.29
CA TYR A 122 -4.97 -9.32 5.74
C TYR A 122 -4.81 -10.72 5.13
N ASN A 123 -4.67 -10.78 3.81
CA ASN A 123 -4.53 -12.05 3.12
C ASN A 123 -3.23 -12.76 3.46
N TYR A 124 -2.14 -12.03 3.68
CA TYR A 124 -0.90 -12.64 4.17
C TYR A 124 -1.07 -13.27 5.55
N MET A 125 -1.75 -12.59 6.47
CA MET A 125 -2.01 -13.14 7.80
C MET A 125 -2.89 -14.41 7.74
N ILE A 126 -3.88 -14.45 6.85
CA ILE A 126 -4.70 -15.65 6.62
C ILE A 126 -3.87 -16.78 6.01
N TYR A 127 -3.08 -16.48 4.99
CA TYR A 127 -2.16 -17.42 4.36
C TYR A 127 -1.19 -18.01 5.38
N PHE A 128 -0.54 -17.16 6.16
CA PHE A 128 0.43 -17.55 7.18
C PHE A 128 -0.19 -18.52 8.21
N GLN A 129 -1.35 -18.19 8.75
CA GLN A 129 -2.06 -19.03 9.70
C GLN A 129 -2.46 -20.41 9.13
N ASN A 130 -2.72 -20.48 7.83
CA ASN A 130 -3.06 -21.74 7.18
C ASN A 130 -1.85 -22.59 6.82
N THR A 131 -0.71 -21.95 6.60
CA THR A 131 0.52 -22.60 6.14
C THR A 131 1.42 -23.04 7.30
N TYR A 132 1.56 -22.17 8.30
CA TYR A 132 2.48 -22.37 9.43
C TYR A 132 1.67 -22.60 10.74
N LYS A 133 1.10 -23.78 10.86
CA LYS A 133 0.33 -24.22 12.06
C LYS A 133 1.23 -24.76 13.16
#